data_23fcf2e0c2b2bc0350357f028c1e9387
#
_entry.id   23fcf2e0c2b2bc0350357f028c1e9387
#
_cell.length_a   1.000
_cell.length_b   1.000
_cell.length_c   1.000
_cell.angle_alpha   90.00
_cell.angle_beta   90.00
_cell.angle_gamma   90.00
#
_symmetry.space_group_name_H-M   'P 1'
#
loop_
_entity.id
_entity.type
_entity.pdbx_description
1 polymer ?
#
loop_
_entity_poly.entity_id
_entity_poly.type
_entity_poly.pdbx_seq_one_letter_code
_entity_poly.pdbx_strand_id
1 'polypeptide(L)'
;MEKKTLNQEGLLSLEQPLIRVPLEQFRRAFKTSQKYIEKDLAALNTASVELANRAGMGTTLADDACKSLDAMAERLGKLKRKLEESKSEELLYTQRSKLRLDHLMELSSMTAADSEEYARWSKTRLDRILVEFMLRQGYSRTAETMAKESNIKDLVDIELFVQSRRVVEALMNKSCTECLQWCAENKSSLRKMKSTLEFNLRLQEYIELVRIRKLADAILYARKHLTPWAETHLKEIQQAMGLMAFTPDTTCENYRAMFDMDRWHQLIDQFQTDNYALNSLTSQPLLYMTLQAGMAALKNHACYQEANRNMNCPVCASDTFGVLAERLPSSHHSNSCIVCRITGNIVNEDNPPMVLPNGYVYSLKGLTELAAKNNGNIKCPRTGSTYHISQLRRAYIA
;
A
#
# COMPACT_ATOMS: atom_id res chain seq x y z
N MET A 1 15.73 -14.75 -30.91
CA MET A 1 15.11 -14.47 -29.58
C MET A 1 14.80 -12.99 -29.54
N GLU A 2 13.54 -12.63 -29.57
CA GLU A 2 13.15 -11.25 -29.31
C GLU A 2 13.52 -10.94 -27.85
N LYS A 3 14.34 -9.89 -27.62
CA LYS A 3 14.63 -9.41 -26.29
C LYS A 3 13.31 -8.95 -25.68
N LYS A 4 12.87 -9.61 -24.62
CA LYS A 4 11.71 -9.16 -23.82
C LYS A 4 12.03 -7.78 -23.27
N THR A 5 11.51 -6.74 -23.89
CA THR A 5 11.67 -5.35 -23.44
C THR A 5 10.94 -5.16 -22.13
N LEU A 6 11.61 -4.54 -21.16
CA LEU A 6 11.08 -4.24 -19.83
C LEU A 6 10.09 -3.07 -19.93
N ASN A 7 8.88 -3.25 -19.41
CA ASN A 7 7.96 -2.12 -19.20
C ASN A 7 8.34 -1.35 -17.94
N GLN A 8 9.32 -0.47 -18.06
CA GLN A 8 9.85 0.32 -16.94
C GLN A 8 8.80 1.27 -16.36
N GLU A 9 7.98 1.92 -17.19
CA GLU A 9 6.95 2.87 -16.75
C GLU A 9 5.90 2.19 -15.87
N GLY A 10 5.41 1.01 -16.27
CA GLY A 10 4.46 0.23 -15.48
C GLY A 10 5.04 -0.19 -14.12
N LEU A 11 6.30 -0.62 -14.08
CA LEU A 11 6.99 -0.96 -12.85
C LEU A 11 7.16 0.26 -11.95
N LEU A 12 7.66 1.39 -12.46
CA LEU A 12 7.86 2.62 -11.69
C LEU A 12 6.55 3.18 -11.11
N SER A 13 5.44 3.04 -11.82
CA SER A 13 4.14 3.46 -11.31
C SER A 13 3.70 2.68 -10.07
N LEU A 14 3.98 1.38 -10.01
CA LEU A 14 3.72 0.54 -8.85
C LEU A 14 4.67 0.82 -7.67
N GLU A 15 5.87 1.34 -7.96
CA GLU A 15 6.88 1.67 -6.94
C GLU A 15 6.73 3.09 -6.36
N GLN A 16 5.75 3.87 -6.80
CA GLN A 16 5.55 5.24 -6.34
C GLN A 16 5.45 5.38 -4.81
N PRO A 17 4.79 4.47 -4.05
CA PRO A 17 4.74 4.54 -2.58
C PRO A 17 6.11 4.43 -1.92
N LEU A 18 7.05 3.70 -2.52
CA LEU A 18 8.41 3.54 -2.01
C LEU A 18 9.12 4.88 -1.78
N ILE A 19 8.92 5.83 -2.69
CA ILE A 19 9.53 7.17 -2.60
C ILE A 19 8.65 8.13 -1.78
N ARG A 20 7.34 8.04 -1.93
CA ARG A 20 6.41 8.99 -1.27
C ARG A 20 6.45 8.89 0.24
N VAL A 21 6.53 7.69 0.80
CA VAL A 21 6.50 7.49 2.25
C VAL A 21 7.64 8.23 2.97
N PRO A 22 8.93 7.99 2.67
CA PRO A 22 10.01 8.70 3.36
C PRO A 22 10.02 10.20 3.07
N LEU A 23 9.60 10.64 1.89
CA LEU A 23 9.47 12.07 1.59
C LEU A 23 8.39 12.74 2.44
N GLU A 24 7.25 12.09 2.67
CA GLU A 24 6.21 12.64 3.53
C GLU A 24 6.63 12.63 5.00
N GLN A 25 7.37 11.63 5.44
CA GLN A 25 7.96 11.59 6.78
C GLN A 25 8.99 12.72 6.98
N PHE A 26 9.89 12.92 6.01
CA PHE A 26 10.81 14.06 6.00
C PHE A 26 10.06 15.40 6.09
N ARG A 27 9.06 15.59 5.24
CA ARG A 27 8.25 16.81 5.20
C ARG A 27 7.55 17.11 6.52
N ARG A 28 7.14 16.07 7.27
CA ARG A 28 6.55 16.23 8.60
C ARG A 28 7.58 16.59 9.65
N ALA A 29 8.71 15.89 9.69
CA ALA A 29 9.81 16.19 10.59
C ALA A 29 10.24 17.65 10.41
N PHE A 30 10.46 18.09 9.17
CA PHE A 30 10.81 19.46 8.83
C PHE A 30 9.76 20.50 9.28
N LYS A 31 8.47 20.25 9.03
CA LYS A 31 7.40 21.16 9.50
C LYS A 31 7.30 21.21 11.03
N THR A 32 7.58 20.11 11.71
CA THR A 32 7.58 20.07 13.17
C THR A 32 8.74 20.87 13.72
N SER A 33 9.92 20.73 13.13
CA SER A 33 11.12 21.53 13.41
C SER A 33 10.84 23.03 13.27
N GLN A 34 10.26 23.45 12.13
CA GLN A 34 9.86 24.84 11.90
C GLN A 34 8.91 25.38 12.98
N LYS A 35 7.88 24.61 13.37
CA LYS A 35 6.94 25.03 14.40
C LYS A 35 7.61 25.21 15.77
N TYR A 36 8.58 24.35 16.11
CA TYR A 36 9.34 24.53 17.35
C TYR A 36 10.14 25.84 17.32
N ILE A 37 10.84 26.09 16.21
CA ILE A 37 11.61 27.32 16.02
C ILE A 37 10.69 28.54 16.14
N GLU A 38 9.63 28.62 15.36
CA GLU A 38 8.70 29.76 15.35
C GLU A 38 8.11 30.02 16.74
N LYS A 39 7.62 28.98 17.41
CA LYS A 39 7.01 29.10 18.74
C LYS A 39 8.00 29.57 19.79
N ASP A 40 9.18 28.98 19.83
CA ASP A 40 10.15 29.26 20.89
C ASP A 40 10.86 30.59 20.64
N LEU A 41 11.15 30.96 19.37
CA LEU A 41 11.68 32.29 19.02
C LEU A 41 10.67 33.42 19.31
N ALA A 42 9.39 33.23 18.97
CA ALA A 42 8.36 34.22 19.26
C ALA A 42 8.26 34.50 20.77
N ALA A 43 8.27 33.43 21.59
CA ALA A 43 8.21 33.58 23.03
C ALA A 43 9.49 34.17 23.65
N LEU A 44 10.66 33.84 23.09
CA LEU A 44 11.94 34.46 23.51
C LEU A 44 11.96 35.95 23.17
N ASN A 45 11.49 36.31 21.97
CA ASN A 45 11.39 37.71 21.53
C ASN A 45 10.46 38.50 22.46
N THR A 46 9.26 37.96 22.79
CA THR A 46 8.34 38.58 23.70
C THR A 46 8.97 38.80 25.11
N ALA A 47 9.60 37.76 25.66
CA ALA A 47 10.26 37.84 26.95
C ALA A 47 11.44 38.84 26.98
N SER A 48 12.21 38.89 25.88
CA SER A 48 13.33 39.85 25.71
C SER A 48 12.82 41.30 25.64
N VAL A 49 11.75 41.58 24.89
CA VAL A 49 11.13 42.91 24.81
C VAL A 49 10.53 43.34 26.16
N GLU A 50 9.86 42.42 26.88
CA GLU A 50 9.31 42.69 28.20
C GLU A 50 10.43 43.03 29.18
N LEU A 51 11.53 42.26 29.17
CA LEU A 51 12.69 42.51 30.06
C LEU A 51 13.34 43.88 29.74
N ALA A 52 13.53 44.19 28.47
CA ALA A 52 14.09 45.48 28.02
C ALA A 52 13.20 46.68 28.46
N ASN A 53 11.86 46.54 28.32
CA ASN A 53 10.93 47.59 28.74
C ASN A 53 10.95 47.81 30.28
N ARG A 54 10.98 46.74 31.05
CA ARG A 54 11.08 46.81 32.52
C ARG A 54 12.40 47.43 32.95
N ALA A 55 13.52 47.07 32.33
CA ALA A 55 14.82 47.65 32.60
C ALA A 55 14.86 49.12 32.26
N GLY A 56 14.26 49.56 31.14
CA GLY A 56 14.17 50.98 30.73
C GLY A 56 13.30 51.81 31.67
N MET A 57 12.32 51.20 32.36
CA MET A 57 11.48 51.91 33.39
C MET A 57 12.12 51.93 34.78
N GLY A 58 13.31 51.32 34.96
CA GLY A 58 14.00 51.27 36.25
C GLY A 58 13.29 50.41 37.35
N THR A 59 12.33 49.59 36.92
CA THR A 59 11.48 48.75 37.80
C THR A 59 12.02 47.35 38.06
N THR A 60 13.14 46.97 37.44
CA THR A 60 13.65 45.59 37.51
C THR A 60 14.79 45.51 38.51
N LEU A 61 14.65 44.64 39.53
CA LEU A 61 15.76 44.22 40.38
C LEU A 61 16.73 43.34 39.59
N ALA A 62 18.05 43.45 39.85
CA ALA A 62 19.07 42.68 39.12
C ALA A 62 18.82 41.17 39.21
N ASP A 63 18.35 40.67 40.35
CA ASP A 63 18.03 39.24 40.57
C ASP A 63 16.86 38.78 39.66
N ASP A 64 15.86 39.59 39.40
CA ASP A 64 14.73 39.24 38.55
C ASP A 64 15.13 39.24 37.06
N ALA A 65 16.04 40.16 36.71
CA ALA A 65 16.63 40.16 35.36
C ALA A 65 17.46 38.90 35.10
N CYS A 66 18.30 38.49 36.06
CA CYS A 66 19.07 37.25 35.99
C CYS A 66 18.17 36.02 35.85
N LYS A 67 17.13 35.91 36.70
CA LYS A 67 16.15 34.79 36.59
C LYS A 67 15.46 34.73 35.21
N SER A 68 15.10 35.90 34.67
CA SER A 68 14.48 35.95 33.33
C SER A 68 15.44 35.50 32.21
N LEU A 69 16.74 35.90 32.31
CA LEU A 69 17.77 35.47 31.38
C LEU A 69 18.05 33.96 31.49
N ASP A 70 18.12 33.44 32.73
CA ASP A 70 18.30 32.00 32.96
C ASP A 70 17.14 31.18 32.38
N ALA A 71 15.89 31.64 32.55
CA ALA A 71 14.72 31.01 31.96
C ALA A 71 14.76 31.01 30.40
N MET A 72 15.24 32.10 29.79
CA MET A 72 15.43 32.18 28.34
C MET A 72 16.55 31.22 27.89
N ALA A 73 17.68 31.15 28.60
CA ALA A 73 18.78 30.25 28.32
C ALA A 73 18.36 28.78 28.43
N GLU A 74 17.59 28.42 29.48
CA GLU A 74 17.03 27.07 29.61
C GLU A 74 16.09 26.70 28.44
N ARG A 75 15.25 27.65 28.04
CA ARG A 75 14.34 27.46 26.88
C ARG A 75 15.11 27.25 25.58
N LEU A 76 16.16 28.04 25.32
CA LEU A 76 17.06 27.84 24.18
C LEU A 76 17.75 26.48 24.23
N GLY A 77 18.19 26.05 25.40
CA GLY A 77 18.78 24.72 25.61
C GLY A 77 17.80 23.58 25.28
N LYS A 78 16.54 23.76 25.68
CA LYS A 78 15.44 22.81 25.33
C LYS A 78 15.17 22.81 23.82
N LEU A 79 15.11 23.98 23.20
CA LEU A 79 14.94 24.11 21.75
C LEU A 79 16.08 23.45 20.99
N LYS A 80 17.33 23.70 21.36
CA LYS A 80 18.51 23.09 20.75
C LYS A 80 18.41 21.57 20.75
N ARG A 81 18.09 20.93 21.89
CA ARG A 81 17.92 19.47 21.96
C ARG A 81 16.84 18.94 21.03
N LYS A 82 15.67 19.58 20.99
CA LYS A 82 14.59 19.21 20.07
C LYS A 82 14.99 19.33 18.61
N LEU A 83 15.77 20.35 18.25
CA LEU A 83 16.27 20.53 16.90
C LEU A 83 17.32 19.48 16.51
N GLU A 84 18.18 19.07 17.46
CA GLU A 84 19.17 18.00 17.25
C GLU A 84 18.45 16.66 17.01
N GLU A 85 17.39 16.35 17.78
CA GLU A 85 16.55 15.18 17.58
C GLU A 85 15.88 15.22 16.18
N SER A 86 15.21 16.33 15.84
CA SER A 86 14.53 16.51 14.57
C SER A 86 15.51 16.43 13.38
N LYS A 87 16.70 17.00 13.51
CA LYS A 87 17.76 16.90 12.50
C LYS A 87 18.20 15.46 12.26
N SER A 88 18.29 14.66 13.32
CA SER A 88 18.61 13.22 13.22
C SER A 88 17.56 12.47 12.40
N GLU A 89 16.27 12.73 12.66
CA GLU A 89 15.16 12.16 11.89
C GLU A 89 15.17 12.62 10.42
N GLU A 90 15.38 13.92 10.17
CA GLU A 90 15.46 14.48 8.83
C GLU A 90 16.58 13.85 8.01
N LEU A 91 17.75 13.64 8.61
CA LEU A 91 18.90 12.95 7.99
C LEU A 91 18.57 11.49 7.66
N LEU A 92 17.92 10.77 8.57
CA LEU A 92 17.51 9.39 8.37
C LEU A 92 16.57 9.27 7.16
N TYR A 93 15.52 10.12 7.11
CA TYR A 93 14.57 10.08 5.99
C TYR A 93 15.20 10.53 4.65
N THR A 94 16.17 11.44 4.71
CA THR A 94 16.94 11.84 3.52
C THR A 94 17.79 10.69 2.99
N GLN A 95 18.48 9.97 3.87
CA GLN A 95 19.28 8.79 3.51
C GLN A 95 18.39 7.67 2.94
N ARG A 96 17.28 7.37 3.60
CA ARG A 96 16.30 6.39 3.10
C ARG A 96 15.76 6.78 1.72
N SER A 97 15.42 8.05 1.52
CA SER A 97 14.96 8.54 0.22
C SER A 97 16.02 8.36 -0.87
N LYS A 98 17.27 8.66 -0.56
CA LYS A 98 18.39 8.47 -1.49
C LYS A 98 18.56 7.00 -1.87
N LEU A 99 18.67 6.10 -0.88
CA LEU A 99 18.84 4.66 -1.11
C LEU A 99 17.68 4.07 -1.95
N ARG A 100 16.45 4.53 -1.71
CA ARG A 100 15.28 4.09 -2.47
C ARG A 100 15.29 4.63 -3.91
N LEU A 101 15.73 5.86 -4.11
CA LEU A 101 15.93 6.43 -5.45
C LEU A 101 17.02 5.68 -6.21
N ASP A 102 18.18 5.43 -5.57
CA ASP A 102 19.28 4.69 -6.17
C ASP A 102 18.80 3.29 -6.61
N HIS A 103 18.04 2.58 -5.77
CA HIS A 103 17.44 1.29 -6.12
C HIS A 103 16.47 1.38 -7.32
N LEU A 104 15.69 2.46 -7.46
CA LEU A 104 14.82 2.64 -8.64
C LEU A 104 15.61 3.07 -9.88
N MET A 105 16.69 3.83 -9.72
CA MET A 105 17.55 4.25 -10.83
C MET A 105 18.26 3.05 -11.47
N GLU A 106 18.62 2.02 -10.69
CA GLU A 106 19.14 0.76 -11.23
C GLU A 106 18.22 0.17 -12.30
N LEU A 107 16.90 0.21 -12.10
CA LEU A 107 15.93 -0.28 -13.08
C LEU A 107 16.02 0.46 -14.42
N SER A 108 16.31 1.76 -14.42
CA SER A 108 16.38 2.57 -15.64
C SER A 108 17.56 2.20 -16.54
N SER A 109 18.61 1.60 -15.98
CA SER A 109 19.78 1.11 -16.74
C SER A 109 19.58 -0.29 -17.34
N MET A 110 18.55 -1.03 -16.90
CA MET A 110 18.28 -2.41 -17.33
C MET A 110 17.44 -2.44 -18.60
N THR A 111 17.91 -3.11 -19.63
CA THR A 111 17.23 -3.18 -20.93
C THR A 111 16.51 -4.52 -21.18
N ALA A 112 16.90 -5.58 -20.47
CA ALA A 112 16.43 -6.93 -20.70
C ALA A 112 15.90 -7.59 -19.43
N ALA A 113 14.71 -8.22 -19.52
CA ALA A 113 14.06 -8.90 -18.40
C ALA A 113 14.74 -10.23 -17.99
N ASP A 114 15.59 -10.77 -18.85
CA ASP A 114 16.34 -12.02 -18.66
C ASP A 114 17.78 -11.79 -18.14
N SER A 115 18.13 -10.55 -17.79
CA SER A 115 19.45 -10.23 -17.24
C SER A 115 19.56 -10.65 -15.77
N GLU A 116 20.76 -11.06 -15.34
CA GLU A 116 21.06 -11.39 -13.95
C GLU A 116 20.86 -10.19 -13.01
N GLU A 117 21.13 -8.98 -13.51
CA GLU A 117 20.94 -7.73 -12.78
C GLU A 117 19.47 -7.51 -12.48
N TYR A 118 18.60 -7.70 -13.49
CA TYR A 118 17.15 -7.61 -13.29
C TYR A 118 16.64 -8.69 -12.33
N ALA A 119 17.15 -9.90 -12.39
CA ALA A 119 16.77 -10.97 -11.47
C ALA A 119 17.11 -10.62 -10.01
N ARG A 120 18.29 -10.04 -9.75
CA ARG A 120 18.70 -9.56 -8.42
C ARG A 120 17.82 -8.40 -7.94
N TRP A 121 17.60 -7.41 -8.78
CA TRP A 121 16.72 -6.28 -8.48
C TRP A 121 15.29 -6.74 -8.19
N SER A 122 14.78 -7.63 -9.01
CA SER A 122 13.43 -8.21 -8.90
C SER A 122 13.25 -9.01 -7.61
N LYS A 123 14.29 -9.74 -7.16
CA LYS A 123 14.31 -10.44 -5.87
C LYS A 123 14.24 -9.44 -4.71
N THR A 124 15.07 -8.40 -4.71
CA THR A 124 15.04 -7.35 -3.69
C THR A 124 13.67 -6.67 -3.62
N ARG A 125 13.05 -6.42 -4.77
CA ARG A 125 11.69 -5.88 -4.88
C ARG A 125 10.66 -6.83 -4.27
N LEU A 126 10.74 -8.13 -4.58
CA LEU A 126 9.83 -9.14 -4.03
C LEU A 126 9.95 -9.23 -2.51
N ASP A 127 11.17 -9.33 -1.99
CA ASP A 127 11.44 -9.39 -0.55
C ASP A 127 10.84 -8.18 0.17
N ARG A 128 10.97 -6.99 -0.40
CA ARG A 128 10.40 -5.75 0.11
C ARG A 128 8.86 -5.75 0.13
N ILE A 129 8.23 -6.24 -0.95
CA ILE A 129 6.77 -6.36 -1.05
C ILE A 129 6.24 -7.37 -0.02
N LEU A 130 6.96 -8.49 0.18
CA LEU A 130 6.60 -9.50 1.17
C LEU A 130 6.74 -8.96 2.61
N VAL A 131 7.81 -8.20 2.91
CA VAL A 131 7.99 -7.55 4.22
C VAL A 131 6.87 -6.55 4.48
N GLU A 132 6.51 -5.72 3.50
CA GLU A 132 5.39 -4.77 3.63
C GLU A 132 4.06 -5.50 3.91
N PHE A 133 3.79 -6.58 3.20
CA PHE A 133 2.62 -7.41 3.42
C PHE A 133 2.59 -8.00 4.84
N MET A 134 3.70 -8.59 5.30
CA MET A 134 3.81 -9.14 6.65
C MET A 134 3.60 -8.08 7.74
N LEU A 135 4.13 -6.88 7.55
CA LEU A 135 3.94 -5.76 8.48
C LEU A 135 2.46 -5.35 8.58
N ARG A 136 1.75 -5.29 7.46
CA ARG A 136 0.31 -5.01 7.44
C ARG A 136 -0.52 -6.09 8.12
N GLN A 137 -0.12 -7.35 7.97
CA GLN A 137 -0.78 -8.49 8.62
C GLN A 137 -0.40 -8.63 10.11
N GLY A 138 0.53 -7.82 10.61
CA GLY A 138 0.96 -7.83 12.00
C GLY A 138 2.08 -8.83 12.33
N TYR A 139 2.69 -9.46 11.33
CA TYR A 139 3.85 -10.38 11.51
C TYR A 139 5.17 -9.61 11.65
N SER A 140 5.22 -8.65 12.58
CA SER A 140 6.35 -7.71 12.73
C SER A 140 7.69 -8.40 12.95
N ARG A 141 7.75 -9.44 13.79
CA ARG A 141 9.01 -10.17 14.07
C ARG A 141 9.56 -10.87 12.83
N THR A 142 8.70 -11.56 12.08
CA THR A 142 9.09 -12.25 10.84
C THR A 142 9.55 -11.24 9.78
N ALA A 143 8.82 -10.12 9.66
CA ALA A 143 9.15 -9.02 8.76
C ALA A 143 10.53 -8.41 9.09
N GLU A 144 10.82 -8.16 10.37
CA GLU A 144 12.12 -7.64 10.82
C GLU A 144 13.27 -8.62 10.54
N THR A 145 13.06 -9.92 10.78
CA THR A 145 14.07 -10.95 10.51
C THR A 145 14.37 -11.01 9.02
N MET A 146 13.33 -11.08 8.17
CA MET A 146 13.48 -11.11 6.72
C MET A 146 14.16 -9.82 6.20
N ALA A 147 13.78 -8.65 6.71
CA ALA A 147 14.40 -7.38 6.32
C ALA A 147 15.89 -7.30 6.68
N LYS A 148 16.31 -7.93 7.79
CA LYS A 148 17.72 -8.02 8.18
C LYS A 148 18.48 -9.00 7.29
N GLU A 149 17.94 -10.20 7.07
CA GLU A 149 18.59 -11.25 6.27
C GLU A 149 18.76 -10.82 4.81
N SER A 150 17.77 -10.15 4.23
CA SER A 150 17.81 -9.62 2.86
C SER A 150 18.52 -8.26 2.76
N ASN A 151 18.98 -7.68 3.87
CA ASN A 151 19.64 -6.35 3.94
C ASN A 151 18.80 -5.20 3.32
N ILE A 152 17.49 -5.21 3.53
CA ILE A 152 16.54 -4.25 2.96
C ILE A 152 15.89 -3.33 4.01
N LYS A 153 16.44 -3.24 5.22
CA LYS A 153 15.84 -2.50 6.33
C LYS A 153 15.48 -1.05 5.97
N ASP A 154 16.33 -0.36 5.21
CA ASP A 154 16.12 1.04 4.81
C ASP A 154 15.16 1.19 3.62
N LEU A 155 14.86 0.09 2.93
CA LEU A 155 13.90 0.05 1.84
C LEU A 155 12.45 -0.21 2.31
N VAL A 156 12.24 -0.46 3.61
CA VAL A 156 10.93 -0.75 4.22
C VAL A 156 10.65 0.17 5.41
N ASP A 157 9.38 0.36 5.74
CA ASP A 157 8.93 1.33 6.75
C ASP A 157 8.49 0.64 8.06
N ILE A 158 9.36 -0.21 8.64
CA ILE A 158 9.07 -1.05 9.81
C ILE A 158 8.52 -0.22 10.98
N GLU A 159 9.19 0.87 11.33
CA GLU A 159 8.85 1.70 12.49
C GLU A 159 7.43 2.28 12.38
N LEU A 160 7.02 2.68 11.18
CA LEU A 160 5.69 3.21 10.91
C LEU A 160 4.60 2.16 11.19
N PHE A 161 4.81 0.93 10.73
CA PHE A 161 3.84 -0.16 10.96
C PHE A 161 3.83 -0.63 12.41
N VAL A 162 4.98 -0.62 13.11
CA VAL A 162 5.05 -0.94 14.54
C VAL A 162 4.27 0.08 15.37
N GLN A 163 4.40 1.38 15.07
CA GLN A 163 3.61 2.43 15.74
C GLN A 163 2.11 2.27 15.45
N SER A 164 1.74 2.02 14.18
CA SER A 164 0.36 1.75 13.80
C SER A 164 -0.21 0.55 14.55
N ARG A 165 0.57 -0.51 14.71
CA ARG A 165 0.18 -1.73 15.42
C ARG A 165 -0.16 -1.47 16.89
N ARG A 166 0.63 -0.64 17.59
CA ARG A 166 0.34 -0.27 18.98
C ARG A 166 -1.03 0.37 19.13
N VAL A 167 -1.40 1.29 18.23
CA VAL A 167 -2.71 1.93 18.24
C VAL A 167 -3.83 0.92 17.95
N VAL A 168 -3.64 0.04 16.98
CA VAL A 168 -4.62 -1.03 16.66
C VAL A 168 -4.82 -1.96 17.85
N GLU A 169 -3.74 -2.38 18.51
CA GLU A 169 -3.82 -3.24 19.70
C GLU A 169 -4.53 -2.55 20.88
N ALA A 170 -4.31 -1.25 21.07
CA ALA A 170 -5.05 -0.47 22.07
C ALA A 170 -6.55 -0.45 21.74
N LEU A 171 -6.94 -0.19 20.49
CA LEU A 171 -8.35 -0.21 20.07
C LEU A 171 -8.97 -1.62 20.20
N MET A 172 -8.24 -2.69 19.89
CA MET A 172 -8.68 -4.07 20.12
C MET A 172 -8.95 -4.33 21.61
N ASN A 173 -8.14 -3.73 22.49
CA ASN A 173 -8.34 -3.76 23.95
C ASN A 173 -9.34 -2.72 24.45
N LYS A 174 -10.13 -2.11 23.55
CA LYS A 174 -11.17 -1.11 23.86
C LYS A 174 -10.63 0.14 24.56
N SER A 175 -9.42 0.56 24.23
CA SER A 175 -8.80 1.81 24.68
C SER A 175 -8.67 2.77 23.51
N CYS A 176 -9.24 3.98 23.65
CA CYS A 176 -9.11 5.05 22.66
C CYS A 176 -7.88 5.93 22.90
N THR A 177 -7.18 5.79 24.03
CA THR A 177 -6.18 6.74 24.51
C THR A 177 -5.05 6.95 23.53
N GLU A 178 -4.43 5.87 23.03
CA GLU A 178 -3.31 5.93 22.09
C GLU A 178 -3.74 6.51 20.74
N CYS A 179 -4.95 6.14 20.28
CA CYS A 179 -5.48 6.66 19.03
C CYS A 179 -5.82 8.15 19.14
N LEU A 180 -6.36 8.62 20.26
CA LEU A 180 -6.62 10.03 20.51
C LEU A 180 -5.32 10.84 20.62
N GLN A 181 -4.27 10.27 21.23
CA GLN A 181 -2.95 10.89 21.24
C GLN A 181 -2.41 11.04 19.82
N TRP A 182 -2.49 9.99 19.02
CA TRP A 182 -2.12 10.03 17.60
C TRP A 182 -2.92 11.09 16.82
N CYS A 183 -4.23 11.21 17.06
CA CYS A 183 -5.06 12.26 16.46
C CYS A 183 -4.58 13.67 16.87
N ALA A 184 -4.21 13.88 18.13
CA ALA A 184 -3.70 15.16 18.61
C ALA A 184 -2.37 15.54 17.92
N GLU A 185 -1.45 14.60 17.78
CA GLU A 185 -0.18 14.79 17.09
C GLU A 185 -0.36 15.11 15.60
N ASN A 186 -1.38 14.54 14.94
CA ASN A 186 -1.67 14.67 13.50
C ASN A 186 -2.84 15.62 13.18
N LYS A 187 -3.31 16.41 14.16
CA LYS A 187 -4.54 17.22 14.07
C LYS A 187 -4.66 18.08 12.82
N SER A 188 -3.58 18.75 12.41
CA SER A 188 -3.59 19.62 11.22
C SER A 188 -3.77 18.86 9.91
N SER A 189 -3.22 17.64 9.81
CA SER A 189 -3.33 16.78 8.63
C SER A 189 -4.71 16.12 8.57
N LEU A 190 -5.20 15.59 9.69
CA LEU A 190 -6.54 15.01 9.80
C LEU A 190 -7.64 16.02 9.45
N ARG A 191 -7.48 17.28 9.90
CA ARG A 191 -8.41 18.35 9.53
C ARG A 191 -8.42 18.63 8.02
N LYS A 192 -7.27 18.61 7.35
CA LYS A 192 -7.18 18.78 5.88
C LYS A 192 -7.83 17.61 5.14
N MET A 193 -7.72 16.40 5.67
CA MET A 193 -8.35 15.19 5.13
C MET A 193 -9.85 15.11 5.48
N LYS A 194 -10.37 16.05 6.29
CA LYS A 194 -11.74 16.02 6.83
C LYS A 194 -12.07 14.69 7.54
N SER A 195 -11.09 14.13 8.24
CA SER A 195 -11.29 12.89 9.00
C SER A 195 -12.25 13.11 10.16
N THR A 196 -13.14 12.15 10.36
CA THR A 196 -14.10 12.10 11.50
C THR A 196 -13.62 11.18 12.61
N LEU A 197 -12.40 10.66 12.53
CA LEU A 197 -11.88 9.66 13.47
C LEU A 197 -11.90 10.16 14.93
N GLU A 198 -11.39 11.38 15.17
CA GLU A 198 -11.37 11.95 16.54
C GLU A 198 -12.79 12.03 17.13
N PHE A 199 -13.78 12.46 16.34
CA PHE A 199 -15.18 12.48 16.77
C PHE A 199 -15.69 11.07 17.08
N ASN A 200 -15.46 10.10 16.21
CA ASN A 200 -15.92 8.72 16.39
C ASN A 200 -15.28 8.04 17.62
N LEU A 201 -14.01 8.32 17.90
CA LEU A 201 -13.35 7.87 19.12
C LEU A 201 -13.97 8.48 20.38
N ARG A 202 -14.22 9.80 20.39
CA ARG A 202 -14.89 10.48 21.49
C ARG A 202 -16.32 9.99 21.69
N LEU A 203 -17.02 9.71 20.61
CA LEU A 203 -18.34 9.10 20.65
C LEU A 203 -18.31 7.70 21.25
N GLN A 204 -17.29 6.89 20.91
CA GLN A 204 -17.13 5.55 21.46
C GLN A 204 -16.83 5.58 22.97
N GLU A 205 -15.94 6.47 23.45
CA GLU A 205 -15.71 6.63 24.88
C GLU A 205 -17.00 7.01 25.65
N TYR A 206 -17.80 7.90 25.05
CA TYR A 206 -19.11 8.25 25.60
C TYR A 206 -20.05 7.03 25.68
N ILE A 207 -20.13 6.23 24.61
CA ILE A 207 -20.98 5.02 24.56
C ILE A 207 -20.54 4.02 25.64
N GLU A 208 -19.24 3.83 25.85
CA GLU A 208 -18.76 2.92 26.90
C GLU A 208 -19.10 3.43 28.30
N LEU A 209 -19.08 4.73 28.56
CA LEU A 209 -19.55 5.31 29.82
C LEU A 209 -21.06 5.05 30.07
N VAL A 210 -21.88 5.18 29.02
CA VAL A 210 -23.30 4.85 29.08
C VAL A 210 -23.51 3.33 29.28
N ARG A 211 -22.73 2.48 28.60
CA ARG A 211 -22.78 1.02 28.72
C ARG A 211 -22.57 0.55 30.16
N ILE A 212 -21.64 1.13 30.87
CA ILE A 212 -21.35 0.84 32.32
C ILE A 212 -22.20 1.63 33.27
N ARG A 213 -23.24 2.35 32.81
CA ARG A 213 -24.20 3.14 33.56
C ARG A 213 -23.60 4.30 34.40
N LYS A 214 -22.43 4.82 34.03
CA LYS A 214 -21.87 6.04 34.58
C LYS A 214 -22.44 7.28 33.90
N LEU A 215 -23.75 7.51 34.05
CA LEU A 215 -24.47 8.55 33.32
C LEU A 215 -24.03 9.97 33.65
N ALA A 216 -23.66 10.26 34.90
CA ALA A 216 -23.14 11.56 35.30
C ALA A 216 -21.81 11.87 34.62
N ASP A 217 -20.89 10.89 34.58
CA ASP A 217 -19.61 11.03 33.93
C ASP A 217 -19.81 11.16 32.39
N ALA A 218 -20.74 10.41 31.80
CA ALA A 218 -21.09 10.50 30.40
C ALA A 218 -21.58 11.91 30.01
N ILE A 219 -22.42 12.56 30.83
CA ILE A 219 -22.89 13.92 30.56
C ILE A 219 -21.73 14.93 30.66
N LEU A 220 -20.87 14.82 31.66
CA LEU A 220 -19.69 15.69 31.77
C LEU A 220 -18.73 15.49 30.59
N TYR A 221 -18.52 14.25 30.22
CA TYR A 221 -17.71 13.89 29.07
C TYR A 221 -18.25 14.48 27.77
N ALA A 222 -19.56 14.34 27.52
CA ALA A 222 -20.22 14.87 26.35
C ALA A 222 -20.09 16.39 26.22
N ARG A 223 -20.34 17.10 27.36
CA ARG A 223 -20.18 18.57 27.40
C ARG A 223 -18.77 19.01 27.06
N LYS A 224 -17.76 18.27 27.50
CA LYS A 224 -16.35 18.62 27.29
C LYS A 224 -15.85 18.26 25.89
N HIS A 225 -16.21 17.08 25.38
CA HIS A 225 -15.57 16.48 24.22
C HIS A 225 -16.45 16.38 22.99
N LEU A 226 -17.79 16.30 23.11
CA LEU A 226 -18.70 16.21 21.95
C LEU A 226 -19.28 17.58 21.55
N THR A 227 -19.49 18.50 22.48
CA THR A 227 -20.02 19.84 22.17
C THR A 227 -19.22 20.60 21.10
N PRO A 228 -17.88 20.54 21.03
CA PRO A 228 -17.12 21.20 19.98
C PRO A 228 -17.43 20.71 18.55
N TRP A 229 -18.07 19.53 18.43
CA TRP A 229 -18.45 18.93 17.14
C TRP A 229 -19.92 19.16 16.78
N ALA A 230 -20.67 19.92 17.60
CA ALA A 230 -22.11 20.12 17.40
C ALA A 230 -22.46 20.74 16.05
N GLU A 231 -21.62 21.62 15.50
CA GLU A 231 -21.84 22.22 14.19
C GLU A 231 -21.83 21.21 13.04
N THR A 232 -21.04 20.15 13.14
CA THR A 232 -20.81 19.19 12.06
C THR A 232 -21.51 17.85 12.27
N HIS A 233 -21.75 17.44 13.53
CA HIS A 233 -22.27 16.11 13.91
C HIS A 233 -23.45 16.18 14.87
N LEU A 234 -24.35 17.19 14.69
CA LEU A 234 -25.47 17.41 15.61
C LEU A 234 -26.40 16.21 15.73
N LYS A 235 -26.71 15.56 14.59
CA LYS A 235 -27.65 14.42 14.57
C LYS A 235 -27.11 13.23 15.36
N GLU A 236 -25.83 12.90 15.15
CA GLU A 236 -25.13 11.81 15.84
C GLU A 236 -25.03 12.08 17.34
N ILE A 237 -24.77 13.35 17.72
CA ILE A 237 -24.74 13.75 19.13
C ILE A 237 -26.12 13.66 19.77
N GLN A 238 -27.19 14.11 19.09
CA GLN A 238 -28.56 14.00 19.60
C GLN A 238 -28.97 12.53 19.80
N GLN A 239 -28.64 11.67 18.85
CA GLN A 239 -28.87 10.24 18.96
C GLN A 239 -28.07 9.64 20.12
N ALA A 240 -26.80 10.03 20.28
CA ALA A 240 -25.97 9.61 21.41
C ALA A 240 -26.56 10.03 22.77
N MET A 241 -27.07 11.25 22.87
CA MET A 241 -27.74 11.70 24.10
C MET A 241 -28.97 10.85 24.43
N GLY A 242 -29.76 10.47 23.42
CA GLY A 242 -30.90 9.56 23.59
C GLY A 242 -30.50 8.17 24.11
N LEU A 243 -29.26 7.74 23.85
CA LEU A 243 -28.76 6.42 24.28
C LEU A 243 -28.79 6.23 25.81
N MET A 244 -28.70 7.30 26.59
CA MET A 244 -28.77 7.23 28.05
C MET A 244 -30.06 6.62 28.60
N ALA A 245 -31.16 6.69 27.84
CA ALA A 245 -32.45 6.10 28.20
C ALA A 245 -32.51 4.58 27.96
N PHE A 246 -31.56 4.03 27.23
CA PHE A 246 -31.56 2.62 26.80
C PHE A 246 -30.47 1.80 27.49
N THR A 247 -30.69 0.49 27.53
CA THR A 247 -29.69 -0.50 27.96
C THR A 247 -29.09 -1.20 26.76
N PRO A 248 -27.93 -1.88 26.88
CA PRO A 248 -27.34 -2.67 25.78
C PRO A 248 -28.27 -3.75 25.23
N ASP A 249 -29.25 -4.22 26.01
CA ASP A 249 -30.21 -5.26 25.63
C ASP A 249 -31.45 -4.69 24.92
N THR A 250 -31.43 -3.43 24.53
CA THR A 250 -32.59 -2.76 23.90
C THR A 250 -32.99 -3.44 22.60
N THR A 251 -34.30 -3.52 22.35
CA THR A 251 -34.89 -4.02 21.09
C THR A 251 -34.92 -2.95 19.99
N CYS A 252 -34.67 -1.69 20.33
CA CYS A 252 -34.64 -0.59 19.37
C CYS A 252 -33.37 -0.68 18.50
N GLU A 253 -33.49 -1.04 17.21
CA GLU A 253 -32.39 -1.29 16.30
C GLU A 253 -31.39 -0.14 16.21
N ASN A 254 -31.88 1.11 16.16
CA ASN A 254 -31.01 2.30 16.07
C ASN A 254 -30.08 2.44 17.27
N TYR A 255 -30.55 2.15 18.48
CA TYR A 255 -29.75 2.25 19.70
C TYR A 255 -28.97 0.96 19.97
N ARG A 256 -29.49 -0.19 19.56
CA ARG A 256 -28.76 -1.47 19.60
C ARG A 256 -27.48 -1.40 18.75
N ALA A 257 -27.58 -0.86 17.55
CA ALA A 257 -26.42 -0.67 16.66
C ALA A 257 -25.32 0.21 17.28
N MET A 258 -25.68 1.19 18.14
CA MET A 258 -24.69 2.00 18.84
C MET A 258 -23.94 1.23 19.92
N PHE A 259 -24.55 0.22 20.53
CA PHE A 259 -23.91 -0.66 21.49
C PHE A 259 -23.16 -1.83 20.83
N ASP A 260 -23.19 -1.97 19.52
CA ASP A 260 -22.55 -3.07 18.81
C ASP A 260 -21.01 -3.01 19.01
N MET A 261 -20.43 -4.19 19.20
CA MET A 261 -18.99 -4.35 19.34
C MET A 261 -18.25 -4.16 18.01
N ASP A 262 -18.95 -4.33 16.90
CA ASP A 262 -18.43 -4.07 15.55
C ASP A 262 -17.94 -2.63 15.35
N ARG A 263 -18.43 -1.68 16.15
CA ARG A 263 -17.93 -0.30 16.13
C ARG A 263 -16.43 -0.18 16.42
N TRP A 264 -15.87 -1.08 17.24
CA TRP A 264 -14.44 -1.12 17.49
C TRP A 264 -13.66 -1.53 16.24
N HIS A 265 -14.17 -2.48 15.45
CA HIS A 265 -13.57 -2.85 14.16
C HIS A 265 -13.66 -1.69 13.16
N GLN A 266 -14.80 -1.00 13.09
CA GLN A 266 -14.96 0.19 12.25
C GLN A 266 -13.97 1.31 12.62
N LEU A 267 -13.70 1.53 13.91
CA LEU A 267 -12.68 2.49 14.36
C LEU A 267 -11.27 2.07 13.97
N ILE A 268 -10.95 0.78 14.05
CA ILE A 268 -9.66 0.24 13.60
C ILE A 268 -9.49 0.45 12.10
N ASP A 269 -10.50 0.12 11.29
CA ASP A 269 -10.47 0.28 9.83
C ASP A 269 -10.34 1.76 9.45
N GLN A 270 -11.07 2.64 10.14
CA GLN A 270 -10.97 4.08 9.92
C GLN A 270 -9.58 4.62 10.29
N PHE A 271 -9.03 4.21 11.45
CA PHE A 271 -7.68 4.58 11.84
C PHE A 271 -6.65 4.12 10.81
N GLN A 272 -6.72 2.86 10.36
CA GLN A 272 -5.79 2.33 9.37
C GLN A 272 -5.88 3.11 8.05
N THR A 273 -7.11 3.39 7.59
CA THR A 273 -7.35 4.17 6.37
C THR A 273 -6.74 5.55 6.48
N ASP A 274 -7.01 6.26 7.57
CA ASP A 274 -6.48 7.61 7.82
C ASP A 274 -4.96 7.60 7.95
N ASN A 275 -4.40 6.61 8.65
CA ASN A 275 -2.96 6.46 8.83
C ASN A 275 -2.25 6.16 7.49
N TYR A 276 -2.82 5.29 6.66
CA TYR A 276 -2.25 5.00 5.33
C TYR A 276 -2.32 6.22 4.41
N ALA A 277 -3.47 6.90 4.35
CA ALA A 277 -3.62 8.12 3.56
C ALA A 277 -2.65 9.22 4.03
N LEU A 278 -2.50 9.38 5.34
CA LEU A 278 -1.62 10.36 5.97
C LEU A 278 -0.14 10.08 5.65
N ASN A 279 0.26 8.83 5.50
CA ASN A 279 1.63 8.41 5.18
C ASN A 279 1.86 8.15 3.69
N SER A 280 0.88 8.48 2.82
CA SER A 280 0.94 8.20 1.38
C SER A 280 1.15 6.74 1.03
N LEU A 281 0.70 5.84 1.91
CA LEU A 281 0.63 4.41 1.65
C LEU A 281 -0.60 4.08 0.81
N THR A 282 -0.54 2.99 0.08
CA THR A 282 -1.70 2.43 -0.64
C THR A 282 -2.73 1.87 0.35
N SER A 283 -4.02 1.93 0.00
CA SER A 283 -5.10 1.34 0.81
C SER A 283 -4.95 -0.18 0.92
N GLN A 284 -4.52 -0.84 -0.15
CA GLN A 284 -4.25 -2.27 -0.19
C GLN A 284 -2.75 -2.57 -0.15
N PRO A 285 -2.34 -3.76 0.34
CA PRO A 285 -0.95 -4.21 0.27
C PRO A 285 -0.42 -4.21 -1.17
N LEU A 286 0.85 -3.82 -1.35
CA LEU A 286 1.51 -3.84 -2.67
C LEU A 286 1.51 -5.23 -3.29
N LEU A 287 1.59 -6.28 -2.48
CA LEU A 287 1.48 -7.67 -2.93
C LEU A 287 0.17 -7.93 -3.68
N TYR A 288 -0.95 -7.49 -3.12
CA TYR A 288 -2.26 -7.67 -3.77
C TYR A 288 -2.36 -6.89 -5.08
N MET A 289 -1.92 -5.63 -5.07
CA MET A 289 -1.92 -4.80 -6.27
C MET A 289 -1.06 -5.40 -7.38
N THR A 290 0.12 -5.90 -7.03
CA THR A 290 1.05 -6.52 -7.99
C THR A 290 0.49 -7.83 -8.56
N LEU A 291 -0.09 -8.68 -7.69
CA LEU A 291 -0.75 -9.92 -8.11
C LEU A 291 -1.96 -9.64 -9.01
N GLN A 292 -2.82 -8.69 -8.65
CA GLN A 292 -3.98 -8.31 -9.46
C GLN A 292 -3.56 -7.79 -10.82
N ALA A 293 -2.53 -6.94 -10.87
CA ALA A 293 -2.00 -6.42 -12.14
C ALA A 293 -1.43 -7.55 -13.01
N GLY A 294 -0.66 -8.47 -12.42
CA GLY A 294 -0.09 -9.63 -13.13
C GLY A 294 -1.17 -10.58 -13.65
N MET A 295 -2.16 -10.91 -12.82
CA MET A 295 -3.28 -11.75 -13.23
C MET A 295 -4.14 -11.10 -14.32
N ALA A 296 -4.41 -9.80 -14.22
CA ALA A 296 -5.15 -9.06 -15.25
C ALA A 296 -4.39 -9.05 -16.59
N ALA A 297 -3.07 -8.93 -16.56
CA ALA A 297 -2.24 -8.97 -17.76
C ALA A 297 -2.22 -10.36 -18.44
N LEU A 298 -2.35 -11.43 -17.67
CA LEU A 298 -2.40 -12.81 -18.18
C LEU A 298 -3.81 -13.28 -18.56
N LYS A 299 -4.85 -12.69 -17.97
CA LYS A 299 -6.23 -13.09 -18.15
C LYS A 299 -6.71 -12.81 -19.56
N ASN A 300 -7.25 -13.85 -20.23
CA ASN A 300 -7.96 -13.73 -21.49
C ASN A 300 -9.28 -14.53 -21.43
N HIS A 301 -10.13 -14.38 -22.45
CA HIS A 301 -11.42 -15.07 -22.50
C HIS A 301 -11.29 -16.60 -22.56
N ALA A 302 -10.17 -17.12 -23.07
CA ALA A 302 -9.93 -18.55 -23.16
C ALA A 302 -9.61 -19.20 -21.81
N CYS A 303 -9.15 -18.43 -20.80
CA CYS A 303 -8.78 -18.96 -19.48
C CYS A 303 -9.94 -19.66 -18.75
N TYR A 304 -11.19 -19.27 -19.04
CA TYR A 304 -12.40 -19.83 -18.38
C TYR A 304 -13.13 -20.87 -19.25
N GLN A 305 -12.55 -21.21 -20.42
CA GLN A 305 -13.10 -22.26 -21.30
C GLN A 305 -12.32 -23.55 -21.06
N GLU A 306 -12.98 -24.61 -20.63
CA GLU A 306 -12.34 -25.89 -20.29
C GLU A 306 -11.46 -26.46 -21.41
N ALA A 307 -11.91 -26.33 -22.66
CA ALA A 307 -11.18 -26.84 -23.84
C ALA A 307 -9.87 -26.08 -24.13
N ASN A 308 -9.71 -24.84 -23.62
CA ASN A 308 -8.62 -23.94 -23.96
C ASN A 308 -7.72 -23.61 -22.74
N ARG A 309 -7.88 -24.34 -21.64
CA ARG A 309 -7.05 -24.16 -20.44
C ARG A 309 -5.61 -24.49 -20.71
N ASN A 310 -4.71 -23.58 -20.31
CA ASN A 310 -3.27 -23.79 -20.37
C ASN A 310 -2.74 -24.13 -18.98
N MET A 311 -2.13 -25.30 -18.82
CA MET A 311 -1.57 -25.76 -17.52
C MET A 311 -0.49 -24.84 -16.97
N ASN A 312 0.22 -24.10 -17.83
CA ASN A 312 1.27 -23.16 -17.43
C ASN A 312 0.75 -21.76 -17.11
N CYS A 313 -0.55 -21.49 -17.29
CA CYS A 313 -1.15 -20.20 -17.01
C CYS A 313 -1.74 -20.19 -15.58
N PRO A 314 -1.28 -19.31 -14.67
CA PRO A 314 -1.82 -19.23 -13.32
C PRO A 314 -3.33 -18.92 -13.28
N VAL A 315 -3.82 -18.10 -14.23
CA VAL A 315 -5.25 -17.72 -14.30
C VAL A 315 -6.13 -18.91 -14.71
N CYS A 316 -5.58 -19.90 -15.43
CA CYS A 316 -6.29 -21.12 -15.80
C CYS A 316 -6.43 -22.12 -14.63
N ALA A 317 -5.72 -21.90 -13.52
CA ALA A 317 -5.83 -22.72 -12.30
C ALA A 317 -7.11 -22.36 -11.54
N SER A 318 -8.19 -23.10 -11.77
CA SER A 318 -9.53 -22.82 -11.24
C SER A 318 -9.61 -22.76 -9.72
N ASP A 319 -8.72 -23.46 -9.02
CA ASP A 319 -8.79 -23.64 -7.56
C ASP A 319 -8.00 -22.58 -6.79
N THR A 320 -7.21 -21.75 -7.47
CA THR A 320 -6.31 -20.78 -6.85
C THR A 320 -6.44 -19.39 -7.50
N PHE A 321 -5.50 -19.05 -8.38
CA PHE A 321 -5.47 -17.71 -9.00
C PHE A 321 -6.62 -17.45 -9.97
N GLY A 322 -7.23 -18.48 -10.56
CA GLY A 322 -8.40 -18.34 -11.43
C GLY A 322 -9.58 -17.69 -10.71
N VAL A 323 -9.85 -18.08 -9.46
CA VAL A 323 -10.91 -17.47 -8.62
C VAL A 323 -10.58 -16.01 -8.32
N LEU A 324 -9.34 -15.71 -7.96
CA LEU A 324 -8.90 -14.34 -7.67
C LEU A 324 -8.98 -13.44 -8.90
N ALA A 325 -8.71 -13.99 -10.08
CA ALA A 325 -8.74 -13.27 -11.35
C ALA A 325 -10.14 -13.07 -11.92
N GLU A 326 -11.16 -13.76 -11.42
CA GLU A 326 -12.53 -13.76 -11.99
C GLU A 326 -13.09 -12.34 -12.17
N ARG A 327 -12.90 -11.47 -11.17
CA ARG A 327 -13.41 -10.09 -11.16
C ARG A 327 -12.47 -9.08 -11.82
N LEU A 328 -11.26 -9.50 -12.24
CA LEU A 328 -10.30 -8.60 -12.86
C LEU A 328 -10.62 -8.39 -14.34
N PRO A 329 -10.20 -7.26 -14.94
CA PRO A 329 -10.32 -7.05 -16.38
C PRO A 329 -9.50 -8.07 -17.14
N SER A 330 -9.94 -8.39 -18.36
CA SER A 330 -9.16 -9.23 -19.28
C SER A 330 -8.10 -8.42 -20.02
N SER A 331 -6.98 -9.07 -20.34
CA SER A 331 -5.94 -8.47 -21.17
C SER A 331 -6.43 -8.27 -22.60
N HIS A 332 -5.83 -7.32 -23.31
CA HIS A 332 -6.09 -7.12 -24.72
C HIS A 332 -5.28 -8.08 -25.64
N HIS A 333 -4.46 -8.94 -25.03
CA HIS A 333 -3.74 -9.96 -25.79
C HIS A 333 -4.68 -11.11 -26.18
N SER A 334 -4.87 -11.30 -27.47
CA SER A 334 -5.43 -12.54 -28.00
C SER A 334 -4.31 -13.57 -28.13
N ASN A 335 -4.49 -14.75 -27.55
CA ASN A 335 -3.58 -15.86 -27.83
C ASN A 335 -3.73 -16.21 -29.29
N SER A 336 -2.71 -15.96 -30.13
CA SER A 336 -2.68 -16.37 -31.51
C SER A 336 -2.51 -17.89 -31.57
N CYS A 337 -3.45 -18.57 -32.18
CA CYS A 337 -3.32 -19.98 -32.46
C CYS A 337 -2.88 -20.14 -33.92
N ILE A 338 -1.87 -20.98 -34.17
CA ILE A 338 -1.50 -21.34 -35.53
C ILE A 338 -2.49 -22.40 -36.01
N VAL A 339 -3.21 -22.07 -37.07
CA VAL A 339 -4.20 -22.96 -37.69
C VAL A 339 -3.63 -23.56 -38.97
N CYS A 340 -3.73 -24.87 -39.10
CA CYS A 340 -3.30 -25.56 -40.30
C CYS A 340 -4.22 -25.23 -41.49
N ARG A 341 -3.65 -24.73 -42.58
CA ARG A 341 -4.43 -24.36 -43.77
C ARG A 341 -5.09 -25.56 -44.47
N ILE A 342 -4.61 -26.79 -44.25
CA ILE A 342 -5.18 -27.99 -44.86
C ILE A 342 -6.42 -28.47 -44.11
N THR A 343 -6.32 -28.57 -42.79
CA THR A 343 -7.38 -29.17 -41.96
C THR A 343 -8.25 -28.15 -41.23
N GLY A 344 -7.83 -26.88 -41.15
CA GLY A 344 -8.50 -25.88 -40.30
C GLY A 344 -8.31 -26.07 -38.79
N ASN A 345 -7.56 -27.10 -38.39
CA ASN A 345 -7.35 -27.44 -37.00
C ASN A 345 -6.13 -26.69 -36.40
N ILE A 346 -6.12 -26.50 -35.09
CA ILE A 346 -5.02 -25.89 -34.37
C ILE A 346 -3.79 -26.79 -34.43
N VAL A 347 -2.63 -26.17 -34.66
CA VAL A 347 -1.32 -26.81 -34.61
C VAL A 347 -0.80 -26.70 -33.19
N ASN A 348 -0.63 -27.83 -32.50
CA ASN A 348 -0.21 -27.95 -31.11
C ASN A 348 0.69 -29.20 -30.93
N GLU A 349 0.98 -29.58 -29.69
CA GLU A 349 1.83 -30.77 -29.42
C GLU A 349 1.24 -32.08 -29.94
N ASP A 350 -0.08 -32.23 -29.93
CA ASP A 350 -0.83 -33.41 -30.41
C ASP A 350 -0.96 -33.41 -31.94
N ASN A 351 -0.74 -32.28 -32.57
CA ASN A 351 -0.79 -32.07 -34.01
C ASN A 351 0.36 -31.16 -34.45
N PRO A 352 1.62 -31.65 -34.36
CA PRO A 352 2.80 -30.82 -34.47
C PRO A 352 2.98 -30.21 -35.86
N PRO A 353 3.63 -29.05 -35.95
CA PRO A 353 3.97 -28.41 -37.22
C PRO A 353 5.08 -29.20 -37.92
N MET A 354 4.88 -29.49 -39.19
CA MET A 354 5.85 -30.16 -40.07
C MET A 354 6.19 -29.28 -41.27
N VAL A 355 7.48 -29.18 -41.56
CA VAL A 355 8.02 -28.38 -42.67
C VAL A 355 8.21 -29.26 -43.88
N LEU A 356 7.69 -28.82 -45.02
CA LEU A 356 8.02 -29.38 -46.34
C LEU A 356 9.39 -28.88 -46.82
N PRO A 357 10.09 -29.58 -47.75
CA PRO A 357 11.38 -29.13 -48.31
C PRO A 357 11.35 -27.71 -48.91
N ASN A 358 10.19 -27.23 -49.35
CA ASN A 358 9.98 -25.87 -49.86
C ASN A 358 9.77 -24.79 -48.76
N GLY A 359 9.94 -25.15 -47.46
CA GLY A 359 9.82 -24.23 -46.32
C GLY A 359 8.41 -23.96 -45.82
N TYR A 360 7.36 -24.48 -46.47
CA TYR A 360 6.00 -24.31 -46.00
C TYR A 360 5.67 -25.29 -44.87
N VAL A 361 4.96 -24.78 -43.86
CA VAL A 361 4.60 -25.50 -42.63
C VAL A 361 3.12 -25.85 -42.61
N TYR A 362 2.80 -27.10 -42.31
CA TYR A 362 1.45 -27.62 -42.16
C TYR A 362 1.40 -28.56 -40.94
N SER A 363 0.23 -28.91 -40.48
CA SER A 363 0.09 -29.86 -39.35
C SER A 363 0.40 -31.30 -39.82
N LEU A 364 0.95 -32.12 -38.93
CA LEU A 364 1.23 -33.53 -39.18
C LEU A 364 -0.01 -34.27 -39.67
N LYS A 365 -1.16 -34.12 -38.96
CA LYS A 365 -2.43 -34.78 -39.35
C LYS A 365 -2.84 -34.42 -40.79
N GLY A 366 -2.77 -33.14 -41.16
CA GLY A 366 -3.13 -32.68 -42.48
C GLY A 366 -2.21 -33.24 -43.60
N LEU A 367 -0.91 -33.31 -43.33
CA LEU A 367 0.04 -33.90 -44.29
C LEU A 367 -0.10 -35.41 -44.37
N THR A 368 -0.39 -36.10 -43.29
CA THR A 368 -0.64 -37.54 -43.26
C THR A 368 -1.90 -37.91 -44.05
N GLU A 369 -2.98 -37.14 -43.94
CA GLU A 369 -4.22 -37.33 -44.70
C GLU A 369 -3.99 -37.14 -46.21
N LEU A 370 -3.16 -36.15 -46.61
CA LEU A 370 -2.80 -35.94 -48.00
C LEU A 370 -1.92 -37.07 -48.53
N ALA A 371 -0.97 -37.55 -47.74
CA ALA A 371 -0.09 -38.66 -48.10
C ALA A 371 -0.87 -39.97 -48.26
N ALA A 372 -1.84 -40.25 -47.39
CA ALA A 372 -2.69 -41.43 -47.48
C ALA A 372 -3.53 -41.49 -48.76
N LYS A 373 -3.97 -40.32 -49.24
CA LYS A 373 -4.72 -40.21 -50.50
C LYS A 373 -3.86 -40.36 -51.76
N ASN A 374 -2.53 -40.18 -51.67
CA ASN A 374 -1.61 -40.11 -52.81
C ASN A 374 -0.41 -41.07 -52.68
N ASN A 375 -0.61 -42.24 -52.09
CA ASN A 375 0.43 -43.31 -51.96
C ASN A 375 1.75 -42.80 -51.34
N GLY A 376 1.67 -42.03 -50.23
CA GLY A 376 2.81 -41.50 -49.50
C GLY A 376 3.38 -40.18 -50.06
N ASN A 377 2.81 -39.66 -51.14
CA ASN A 377 3.23 -38.38 -51.72
C ASN A 377 2.30 -37.24 -51.26
N ILE A 378 2.91 -36.12 -50.97
CA ILE A 378 2.22 -34.91 -50.50
C ILE A 378 2.37 -33.82 -51.57
N LYS A 379 1.27 -33.40 -52.15
CA LYS A 379 1.23 -32.23 -53.06
C LYS A 379 1.04 -30.97 -52.21
N CYS A 380 2.05 -30.08 -52.21
CA CYS A 380 1.96 -28.83 -51.48
C CYS A 380 0.78 -27.97 -51.97
N PRO A 381 -0.17 -27.59 -51.11
CA PRO A 381 -1.35 -26.82 -51.52
C PRO A 381 -1.03 -25.43 -52.07
N ARG A 382 0.14 -24.89 -51.75
CA ARG A 382 0.55 -23.54 -52.15
C ARG A 382 1.39 -23.48 -53.40
N THR A 383 2.32 -24.43 -53.58
CA THR A 383 3.26 -24.44 -54.72
C THR A 383 2.94 -25.50 -55.76
N GLY A 384 2.08 -26.49 -55.41
CA GLY A 384 1.79 -27.60 -56.29
C GLY A 384 2.90 -28.66 -56.39
N SER A 385 4.07 -28.43 -55.80
CA SER A 385 5.22 -29.36 -55.80
C SER A 385 4.90 -30.58 -54.94
N THR A 386 5.38 -31.77 -55.41
CA THR A 386 5.12 -33.07 -54.76
C THR A 386 6.36 -33.51 -53.96
N TYR A 387 6.17 -33.93 -52.72
CA TYR A 387 7.20 -34.40 -51.81
C TYR A 387 6.76 -35.71 -51.15
N HIS A 388 7.71 -36.57 -50.82
CA HIS A 388 7.41 -37.79 -50.07
C HIS A 388 7.32 -37.53 -48.56
N ILE A 389 6.45 -38.23 -47.82
CA ILE A 389 6.22 -38.03 -46.39
C ILE A 389 7.50 -38.17 -45.55
N SER A 390 8.48 -39.00 -45.98
CA SER A 390 9.76 -39.15 -45.31
C SER A 390 10.66 -37.90 -45.32
N GLN A 391 10.36 -36.91 -46.15
CA GLN A 391 11.12 -35.67 -46.28
C GLN A 391 10.64 -34.58 -45.29
N LEU A 392 9.58 -34.85 -44.52
CA LEU A 392 9.06 -33.92 -43.54
C LEU A 392 10.02 -33.72 -42.36
N ARG A 393 10.16 -32.48 -41.92
CA ARG A 393 10.90 -32.13 -40.71
C ARG A 393 9.97 -31.47 -39.71
N ARG A 394 10.12 -31.77 -38.41
CA ARG A 394 9.36 -31.10 -37.38
C ARG A 394 9.85 -29.66 -37.21
N ALA A 395 8.95 -28.71 -37.19
CA ALA A 395 9.23 -27.34 -36.81
C ALA A 395 8.99 -27.18 -35.30
N TYR A 396 9.80 -26.33 -34.67
CA TYR A 396 9.59 -25.89 -33.30
C TYR A 396 9.26 -24.42 -33.38
N ILE A 397 8.13 -24.05 -32.75
CA ILE A 397 7.68 -22.66 -32.61
C ILE A 397 8.26 -22.17 -31.29
N ALA A 398 9.17 -21.20 -31.35
CA ALA A 398 9.80 -20.60 -30.18
C ALA A 398 9.00 -19.41 -29.68
#